data_b757d3335852fc260bef2c0ae0f72d29
#
_entry.id   b757d3335852fc260bef2c0ae0f72d29
#
_cell.length_a   1.000
_cell.length_b   1.000
_cell.length_c   1.000
_cell.angle_alpha   90.00
_cell.angle_beta   90.00
_cell.angle_gamma   90.00
#
_symmetry.space_group_name_H-M   'P 1'
#
loop_
_entity.id
_entity.type
_entity.pdbx_description
1 polymer ?
#
loop_
_entity_poly.entity_id
_entity_poly.type
_entity_poly.pdbx_seq_one_letter_code
_entity_poly.pdbx_strand_id
1 'polypeptide(L)'
;ERIGNGKVYGIDYSALCIKHSKAQNRKNILCNKVKIVLASVSSLPFEDCSFDVVIAVETYYFWPDKLNDLKEIYRVLKQNGRIMLVFEMLKTPEEPDKWKAVEDKVGIKTVTEEEIREMLAKAGFEDIETHKKDGTTWLCAIGVKK
;
A
#
# COMPACT_ATOMS: atom_id res chain seq x y z
N GLU A 1 -3.24 18.17 -7.37
CA GLU A 1 -4.17 18.77 -8.35
C GLU A 1 -4.94 17.74 -9.19
N ARG A 2 -4.59 16.45 -9.11
CA ARG A 2 -5.30 15.38 -9.85
C ARG A 2 -6.54 14.83 -9.14
N ILE A 3 -6.74 15.17 -7.87
CA ILE A 3 -7.87 14.64 -7.06
C ILE A 3 -9.14 15.50 -7.14
N GLY A 4 -9.15 16.60 -7.90
CA GLY A 4 -10.31 17.49 -8.04
C GLY A 4 -10.85 17.92 -6.67
N ASN A 5 -12.09 17.56 -6.37
CA ASN A 5 -12.76 17.85 -5.09
C ASN A 5 -12.52 16.77 -4.02
N GLY A 6 -11.73 15.74 -4.32
CA GLY A 6 -11.40 14.66 -3.37
C GLY A 6 -10.50 15.11 -2.23
N LYS A 7 -10.32 14.19 -1.26
CA LYS A 7 -9.37 14.33 -0.14
C LYS A 7 -8.38 13.19 -0.16
N VAL A 8 -7.15 13.48 0.27
CA VAL A 8 -6.09 12.47 0.45
C VAL A 8 -5.81 12.31 1.94
N TYR A 9 -5.73 11.07 2.37
CA TYR A 9 -5.30 10.70 3.70
C TYR A 9 -3.97 9.95 3.58
N GLY A 10 -2.96 10.37 4.34
CA GLY A 10 -1.71 9.64 4.49
C GLY A 10 -1.61 9.09 5.90
N ILE A 11 -1.18 7.85 6.02
CA ILE A 11 -0.90 7.24 7.32
C ILE A 11 0.57 6.81 7.39
N ASP A 12 1.11 6.82 8.58
CA ASP A 12 2.38 6.22 8.90
C ASP A 12 2.39 5.87 10.40
N TYR A 13 3.05 4.78 10.79
CA TYR A 13 3.19 4.40 12.19
C TYR A 13 4.32 5.15 12.90
N SER A 14 5.23 5.80 12.15
CA SER A 14 6.33 6.59 12.67
C SER A 14 5.92 8.03 12.92
N ALA A 15 6.00 8.48 14.17
CA ALA A 15 5.75 9.88 14.53
C ALA A 15 6.70 10.85 13.82
N LEU A 16 7.94 10.43 13.53
CA LEU A 16 8.91 11.22 12.78
C LEU A 16 8.48 11.39 11.32
N CYS A 17 8.06 10.31 10.65
CA CYS A 17 7.54 10.35 9.28
C CYS A 17 6.28 11.23 9.19
N ILE A 18 5.37 11.13 10.16
CA ILE A 18 4.19 11.99 10.27
C ILE A 18 4.58 13.47 10.37
N LYS A 19 5.57 13.81 11.20
CA LYS A 19 6.06 15.19 11.34
C LYS A 19 6.60 15.73 10.01
N HIS A 20 7.43 14.96 9.32
CA HIS A 20 7.98 15.31 8.02
C HIS A 20 6.89 15.45 6.95
N SER A 21 6.00 14.46 6.86
CA SER A 21 4.89 14.47 5.90
C SER A 21 3.96 15.68 6.09
N LYS A 22 3.67 16.05 7.35
CA LYS A 22 2.89 17.26 7.65
C LYS A 22 3.59 18.55 7.22
N ALA A 23 4.91 18.64 7.42
CA ALA A 23 5.69 19.80 6.99
C ALA A 23 5.66 19.96 5.47
N GLN A 24 5.91 18.87 4.74
CA GLN A 24 5.88 18.85 3.27
C GLN A 24 4.50 19.19 2.68
N ASN A 25 3.43 18.78 3.35
CA ASN A 25 2.07 18.94 2.86
C ASN A 25 1.31 20.14 3.48
N ARG A 26 2.02 21.05 4.16
CA ARG A 26 1.42 22.15 4.94
C ARG A 26 0.35 22.92 4.18
N LYS A 27 0.60 23.31 2.92
CA LYS A 27 -0.35 24.04 2.10
C LYS A 27 -1.65 23.25 1.86
N ASN A 28 -1.52 21.98 1.48
CA ASN A 28 -2.66 21.12 1.18
C ASN A 28 -3.46 20.77 2.45
N ILE A 29 -2.78 20.68 3.60
CA ILE A 29 -3.44 20.49 4.91
C ILE A 29 -4.25 21.74 5.28
N LEU A 30 -3.70 22.93 5.13
CA LEU A 30 -4.41 24.18 5.39
C LEU A 30 -5.65 24.35 4.49
N CYS A 31 -5.57 23.89 3.24
CA CYS A 31 -6.70 23.87 2.31
C CYS A 31 -7.65 22.69 2.52
N ASN A 32 -7.50 21.90 3.58
CA ASN A 32 -8.31 20.72 3.90
C ASN A 32 -8.35 19.65 2.77
N LYS A 33 -7.34 19.62 1.91
CA LYS A 33 -7.19 18.63 0.83
C LYS A 33 -6.41 17.37 1.27
N VAL A 34 -5.54 17.52 2.27
CA VAL A 34 -4.69 16.44 2.80
C VAL A 34 -4.86 16.34 4.30
N LYS A 35 -4.97 15.11 4.80
CA LYS A 35 -4.91 14.81 6.24
C LYS A 35 -3.85 13.73 6.46
N ILE A 36 -2.93 13.97 7.41
CA ILE A 36 -1.87 13.03 7.78
C ILE A 36 -2.12 12.54 9.19
N VAL A 37 -2.20 11.22 9.37
CA VAL A 37 -2.62 10.56 10.61
C VAL A 37 -1.55 9.55 11.05
N LEU A 38 -1.21 9.57 12.34
CA LEU A 38 -0.38 8.53 12.95
C LEU A 38 -1.25 7.28 13.14
N ALA A 39 -0.97 6.23 12.39
CA ALA A 39 -1.73 4.98 12.45
C ALA A 39 -0.94 3.82 11.87
N SER A 40 -1.28 2.59 12.26
CA SER A 40 -0.83 1.36 11.63
C SER A 40 -1.83 0.92 10.57
N VAL A 41 -1.34 0.23 9.54
CA VAL A 41 -2.20 -0.46 8.56
C VAL A 41 -3.04 -1.55 9.20
N SER A 42 -2.57 -2.13 10.32
CA SER A 42 -3.28 -3.17 11.08
C SER A 42 -4.52 -2.66 11.85
N SER A 43 -4.66 -1.32 11.98
CA SER A 43 -5.82 -0.70 12.66
C SER A 43 -5.99 0.71 12.11
N LEU A 44 -6.75 0.84 11.05
CA LEU A 44 -6.98 2.10 10.37
C LEU A 44 -8.08 2.90 11.08
N PRO A 45 -7.82 4.15 11.50
CA PRO A 45 -8.79 4.97 12.22
C PRO A 45 -9.82 5.61 11.27
N PHE A 46 -10.41 4.78 10.43
CA PHE A 46 -11.40 5.16 9.44
C PHE A 46 -12.60 4.22 9.49
N GLU A 47 -13.77 4.75 9.17
CA GLU A 47 -15.00 3.97 9.05
C GLU A 47 -14.94 3.03 7.83
N ASP A 48 -15.78 2.00 7.85
CA ASP A 48 -15.98 1.11 6.72
C ASP A 48 -16.40 1.90 5.48
N CYS A 49 -16.01 1.43 4.31
CA CYS A 49 -16.42 2.00 3.03
C CYS A 49 -16.13 3.51 2.89
N SER A 50 -14.97 3.98 3.39
CA SER A 50 -14.58 5.40 3.39
C SER A 50 -13.84 5.83 2.13
N PHE A 51 -13.10 4.91 1.48
CA PHE A 51 -12.16 5.27 0.42
C PHE A 51 -12.51 4.65 -0.93
N ASP A 52 -12.31 5.43 -1.98
CA ASP A 52 -12.43 4.97 -3.37
C ASP A 52 -11.17 4.22 -3.81
N VAL A 53 -10.00 4.65 -3.31
CA VAL A 53 -8.69 4.04 -3.63
C VAL A 53 -7.80 4.09 -2.40
N VAL A 54 -7.09 2.98 -2.15
CA VAL A 54 -5.97 2.90 -1.19
C VAL A 54 -4.71 2.55 -1.95
N ILE A 55 -3.63 3.28 -1.70
CA ILE A 55 -2.33 3.07 -2.37
C ILE A 55 -1.27 2.81 -1.31
N ALA A 56 -0.46 1.77 -1.51
CA ALA A 56 0.71 1.47 -0.71
C ALA A 56 1.93 1.32 -1.64
N VAL A 57 2.93 2.18 -1.45
CA VAL A 57 4.16 2.21 -2.25
C VAL A 57 5.33 1.84 -1.34
N GLU A 58 6.03 0.76 -1.64
CA GLU A 58 7.23 0.29 -0.92
C GLU A 58 7.01 0.07 0.59
N THR A 59 5.78 -0.17 1.04
CA THR A 59 5.44 -0.30 2.46
C THR A 59 5.02 -1.71 2.87
N TYR A 60 4.49 -2.50 1.94
CA TYR A 60 3.96 -3.84 2.19
C TYR A 60 4.95 -4.80 2.88
N TYR A 61 6.25 -4.68 2.60
CA TYR A 61 7.29 -5.51 3.23
C TYR A 61 7.30 -5.40 4.76
N PHE A 62 6.91 -4.24 5.28
CA PHE A 62 6.96 -3.89 6.71
C PHE A 62 5.64 -4.17 7.45
N TRP A 63 4.60 -4.65 6.75
CA TRP A 63 3.32 -4.91 7.38
C TRP A 63 3.40 -6.12 8.31
N PRO A 64 2.90 -6.02 9.57
CA PRO A 64 3.04 -7.07 10.57
C PRO A 64 2.30 -8.36 10.22
N ASP A 65 1.06 -8.25 9.77
CA ASP A 65 0.19 -9.37 9.38
C ASP A 65 -0.47 -9.09 8.04
N LYS A 66 0.24 -9.42 6.98
CA LYS A 66 -0.12 -9.08 5.61
C LYS A 66 -1.57 -9.41 5.23
N LEU A 67 -2.09 -10.56 5.67
CA LEU A 67 -3.45 -10.96 5.36
C LEU A 67 -4.48 -10.12 6.11
N ASN A 68 -4.31 -9.94 7.42
CA ASN A 68 -5.23 -9.14 8.21
C ASN A 68 -5.11 -7.66 7.88
N ASP A 69 -3.92 -7.17 7.57
CA ASP A 69 -3.67 -5.79 7.12
C ASP A 69 -4.37 -5.51 5.77
N LEU A 70 -4.36 -6.46 4.84
CA LEU A 70 -5.12 -6.37 3.59
C LEU A 70 -6.64 -6.41 3.82
N LYS A 71 -7.12 -7.21 4.77
CA LYS A 71 -8.55 -7.23 5.16
C LYS A 71 -8.97 -5.92 5.80
N GLU A 72 -8.09 -5.28 6.55
CA GLU A 72 -8.36 -3.96 7.13
C GLU A 72 -8.45 -2.87 6.03
N ILE A 73 -7.61 -2.95 5.00
CA ILE A 73 -7.74 -2.09 3.82
C ILE A 73 -9.04 -2.41 3.07
N TYR A 74 -9.38 -3.69 2.92
CA TYR A 74 -10.65 -4.10 2.30
C TYR A 74 -11.86 -3.52 3.05
N ARG A 75 -11.83 -3.51 4.38
CA ARG A 75 -12.90 -2.92 5.21
C ARG A 75 -13.13 -1.45 4.88
N VAL A 76 -12.07 -0.65 4.82
CA VAL A 76 -12.18 0.80 4.60
C VAL A 76 -12.42 1.19 3.14
N LEU A 77 -12.22 0.29 2.18
CA LEU A 77 -12.56 0.53 0.78
C LEU A 77 -14.07 0.47 0.56
N LYS A 78 -14.58 1.36 -0.27
CA LYS A 78 -15.96 1.30 -0.77
C LYS A 78 -16.16 0.11 -1.70
N GLN A 79 -17.42 -0.23 -1.97
CA GLN A 79 -17.81 -1.14 -3.05
C GLN A 79 -17.24 -0.60 -4.37
N ASN A 80 -16.61 -1.47 -5.17
CA ASN A 80 -15.83 -1.15 -6.36
C ASN A 80 -14.58 -0.27 -6.12
N GLY A 81 -14.22 -0.04 -4.87
CA GLY A 81 -12.97 0.61 -4.48
C GLY A 81 -11.76 -0.28 -4.79
N ARG A 82 -10.61 0.33 -4.97
CA ARG A 82 -9.39 -0.35 -5.44
C ARG A 82 -8.25 -0.21 -4.46
N ILE A 83 -7.52 -1.31 -4.26
CA ILE A 83 -6.18 -1.27 -3.69
C ILE A 83 -5.15 -1.22 -4.82
N MET A 84 -4.07 -0.47 -4.61
CA MET A 84 -2.88 -0.46 -5.48
C MET A 84 -1.64 -0.66 -4.61
N LEU A 85 -0.93 -1.76 -4.84
CA LEU A 85 0.34 -2.07 -4.19
C LEU A 85 1.46 -1.89 -5.21
N VAL A 86 2.46 -1.09 -4.87
CA VAL A 86 3.63 -0.83 -5.74
C VAL A 86 4.88 -1.34 -5.06
N PHE A 87 5.64 -2.14 -5.78
CA PHE A 87 6.86 -2.80 -5.34
C PHE A 87 8.01 -2.46 -6.28
N GLU A 88 9.17 -2.12 -5.73
CA GLU A 88 10.43 -2.09 -6.45
C GLU A 88 11.19 -3.42 -6.28
N MET A 89 11.12 -3.99 -5.08
CA MET A 89 11.84 -5.21 -4.71
C MET A 89 10.95 -6.45 -4.90
N LEU A 90 10.74 -6.88 -6.14
CA LEU A 90 10.05 -8.12 -6.44
C LEU A 90 11.06 -9.27 -6.54
N LYS A 91 10.73 -10.41 -5.93
CA LYS A 91 11.48 -11.65 -6.14
C LYS A 91 11.08 -12.27 -7.46
N THR A 92 12.03 -12.56 -8.32
CA THR A 92 11.79 -13.17 -9.63
C THR A 92 12.53 -14.50 -9.76
N PRO A 93 12.04 -15.44 -10.60
CA PRO A 93 12.73 -16.70 -10.84
C PRO A 93 14.15 -16.52 -11.40
N GLU A 94 14.36 -15.48 -12.20
CA GLU A 94 15.64 -15.18 -12.86
C GLU A 94 16.69 -14.65 -11.87
N GLU A 95 16.23 -13.91 -10.83
CA GLU A 95 17.10 -13.28 -9.84
C GLU A 95 16.57 -13.54 -8.41
N PRO A 96 16.51 -14.80 -7.93
CA PRO A 96 15.86 -15.15 -6.66
C PRO A 96 16.53 -14.54 -5.43
N ASP A 97 17.83 -14.28 -5.49
CA ASP A 97 18.64 -13.74 -4.39
C ASP A 97 19.00 -12.26 -4.53
N LYS A 98 18.48 -11.58 -5.52
CA LYS A 98 18.79 -10.16 -5.81
C LYS A 98 18.65 -9.26 -4.59
N TRP A 99 17.64 -9.48 -3.78
CA TRP A 99 17.30 -8.64 -2.64
C TRP A 99 17.75 -9.20 -1.29
N LYS A 100 18.40 -10.37 -1.29
CA LYS A 100 18.78 -11.08 -0.05
C LYS A 100 19.60 -10.22 0.91
N ALA A 101 20.57 -9.46 0.43
CA ALA A 101 21.38 -8.57 1.27
C ALA A 101 20.56 -7.46 1.93
N VAL A 102 19.50 -6.98 1.24
CA VAL A 102 18.55 -5.99 1.79
C VAL A 102 17.63 -6.66 2.81
N GLU A 103 17.10 -7.83 2.49
CA GLU A 103 16.27 -8.63 3.41
C GLU A 103 16.99 -8.87 4.74
N ASP A 104 18.24 -9.36 4.68
CA ASP A 104 19.03 -9.67 5.85
C ASP A 104 19.38 -8.39 6.68
N LYS A 105 19.64 -7.28 6.01
CA LYS A 105 19.99 -6.00 6.66
C LYS A 105 18.79 -5.32 7.32
N VAL A 106 17.63 -5.38 6.67
CA VAL A 106 16.44 -4.61 7.08
C VAL A 106 15.43 -5.46 7.84
N GLY A 107 15.55 -6.80 7.77
CA GLY A 107 14.64 -7.74 8.43
C GLY A 107 13.28 -7.85 7.73
N ILE A 108 13.25 -7.62 6.42
CA ILE A 108 12.04 -7.77 5.58
C ILE A 108 12.11 -9.06 4.76
N LYS A 109 11.01 -9.39 4.09
CA LYS A 109 10.97 -10.44 3.07
C LYS A 109 10.36 -9.86 1.80
N THR A 110 11.07 -10.03 0.70
CA THR A 110 10.54 -9.74 -0.63
C THR A 110 9.55 -10.84 -1.03
N VAL A 111 8.69 -10.51 -1.97
CA VAL A 111 7.59 -11.37 -2.40
C VAL A 111 7.64 -11.59 -3.90
N THR A 112 7.03 -12.68 -4.36
CA THR A 112 6.80 -12.93 -5.78
C THR A 112 5.46 -12.30 -6.22
N GLU A 113 5.27 -12.19 -7.53
CA GLU A 113 3.99 -11.76 -8.09
C GLU A 113 2.85 -12.70 -7.72
N GLU A 114 3.11 -14.02 -7.75
CA GLU A 114 2.17 -15.07 -7.36
C GLU A 114 1.69 -14.90 -5.92
N GLU A 115 2.64 -14.73 -4.99
CA GLU A 115 2.32 -14.52 -3.57
C GLU A 115 1.45 -13.28 -3.35
N ILE A 116 1.68 -12.20 -4.10
CA ILE A 116 0.84 -10.99 -4.01
C ILE A 116 -0.57 -11.25 -4.54
N ARG A 117 -0.71 -11.92 -5.69
CA ARG A 117 -2.03 -12.29 -6.24
C ARG A 117 -2.82 -13.16 -5.29
N GLU A 118 -2.19 -14.21 -4.73
CA GLU A 118 -2.83 -15.08 -3.75
C GLU A 118 -3.25 -14.33 -2.49
N MET A 119 -2.40 -13.44 -1.99
CA MET A 119 -2.68 -12.69 -0.77
C MET A 119 -3.85 -11.72 -0.95
N LEU A 120 -3.90 -11.03 -2.09
CA LEU A 120 -5.04 -10.18 -2.46
C LEU A 120 -6.34 -11.00 -2.57
N ALA A 121 -6.30 -12.16 -3.25
CA ALA A 121 -7.46 -13.03 -3.36
C ALA A 121 -7.93 -13.57 -1.99
N LYS A 122 -7.00 -14.02 -1.14
CA LYS A 122 -7.30 -14.47 0.24
C LYS A 122 -7.89 -13.36 1.12
N ALA A 123 -7.55 -12.10 0.85
CA ALA A 123 -8.12 -10.95 1.55
C ALA A 123 -9.51 -10.54 1.03
N GLY A 124 -9.99 -11.14 -0.06
CA GLY A 124 -11.32 -10.92 -0.64
C GLY A 124 -11.34 -10.00 -1.86
N PHE A 125 -10.18 -9.57 -2.37
CA PHE A 125 -10.12 -8.78 -3.60
C PHE A 125 -10.37 -9.63 -4.83
N GLU A 126 -11.07 -9.05 -5.78
CA GLU A 126 -11.36 -9.63 -7.11
C GLU A 126 -10.72 -8.78 -8.22
N ASP A 127 -10.88 -9.18 -9.48
CA ASP A 127 -10.33 -8.49 -10.65
C ASP A 127 -8.85 -8.09 -10.46
N ILE A 128 -8.03 -9.05 -9.99
CA ILE A 128 -6.64 -8.80 -9.65
C ILE A 128 -5.79 -8.69 -10.92
N GLU A 129 -5.23 -7.50 -11.11
CA GLU A 129 -4.34 -7.18 -12.22
C GLU A 129 -2.93 -6.90 -11.70
N THR A 130 -1.93 -7.25 -12.50
CA THR A 130 -0.52 -6.94 -12.22
C THR A 130 0.16 -6.34 -13.44
N HIS A 131 0.94 -5.30 -13.22
CA HIS A 131 1.68 -4.59 -14.25
C HIS A 131 3.14 -4.51 -13.88
N LYS A 132 4.01 -5.07 -14.72
CA LYS A 132 5.47 -5.00 -14.56
C LYS A 132 6.04 -3.89 -15.44
N LYS A 133 7.13 -3.31 -14.99
CA LYS A 133 7.93 -2.40 -15.80
C LYS A 133 9.09 -3.17 -16.42
N ASP A 134 9.14 -3.24 -17.74
CA ASP A 134 10.16 -3.96 -18.48
C ASP A 134 11.59 -3.63 -18.03
N GLY A 135 12.44 -4.65 -17.95
CA GLY A 135 13.83 -4.51 -17.53
C GLY A 135 14.04 -4.15 -16.05
N THR A 136 13.01 -4.25 -15.24
CA THR A 136 13.06 -3.94 -13.79
C THR A 136 12.35 -5.02 -12.97
N THR A 137 12.52 -4.95 -11.63
CA THR A 137 11.75 -5.74 -10.66
C THR A 137 10.53 -4.98 -10.12
N TRP A 138 10.11 -3.93 -10.80
CA TRP A 138 8.95 -3.13 -10.39
C TRP A 138 7.64 -3.83 -10.76
N LEU A 139 6.75 -3.89 -9.79
CA LEU A 139 5.41 -4.43 -9.93
C LEU A 139 4.38 -3.45 -9.36
N CYS A 140 3.30 -3.24 -10.09
CA CYS A 140 2.07 -2.66 -9.56
C CYS A 140 0.99 -3.73 -9.56
N ALA A 141 0.45 -4.08 -8.39
CA ALA A 141 -0.68 -4.98 -8.25
C ALA A 141 -1.93 -4.20 -7.85
N ILE A 142 -3.03 -4.47 -8.51
CA ILE A 142 -4.33 -3.83 -8.28
C ILE A 142 -5.35 -4.90 -7.95
N GLY A 143 -6.20 -4.67 -6.94
CA GLY A 143 -7.35 -5.51 -6.63
C GLY A 143 -8.59 -4.65 -6.40
N VAL A 144 -9.76 -5.19 -6.69
CA VAL A 144 -11.06 -4.52 -6.56
C VAL A 144 -11.87 -5.16 -5.44
N LYS A 145 -12.48 -4.35 -4.59
CA LYS A 145 -13.51 -4.80 -3.65
C LYS A 145 -14.85 -4.89 -4.39
N LYS A 146 -15.39 -6.11 -4.52
CA LYS A 146 -16.72 -6.35 -5.11
C LYS A 146 -17.78 -6.47 -4.03
#